data_e1c21a66a073c39c5b1f2aa9b7cabd05
#
_entry.id   e1c21a66a073c39c5b1f2aa9b7cabd05
#
_cell.length_a   1.000
_cell.length_b   1.000
_cell.length_c   1.000
_cell.angle_alpha   90.00
_cell.angle_beta   90.00
_cell.angle_gamma   90.00
#
_symmetry.space_group_name_H-M   'P 1'
#
loop_
_entity.id
_entity.type
_entity.pdbx_description
1 polymer ?
#
loop_
_entity_poly.entity_id
_entity_poly.type
_entity_poly.pdbx_seq_one_letter_code
_entity_poly.pdbx_strand_id
1 'polypeptide(L)'
;LEIYPDAEIIPCKTFDECFSKANENDKIRIIIPESNRITGNIGVEYLIFKYRLNIYAEHFHSVQHHLLGLPGTKIKDIKNVYSHGQALSQSSKFIKKSNLIENVRADTAGSAKYISENKNKSEAAIASKLSAKIYNLDILASNIEDEKENATRFLIMGKPVLQPVLGKDKYITSFLFKLKSKPAALYQSLGGFAINGVNLTKLQSYPEKNSFTSYFFLCDLDGHIDEPKIQKSLEELGLHCEDFHVLGVFPADKFREK
;
A
#
# COMPACT_ATOMS: atom_id res chain seq x y z
N LEU A 1 -0.02 -13.15 7.33
CA LEU A 1 -0.60 -14.04 8.36
C LEU A 1 -1.98 -13.56 8.82
N GLU A 2 -2.21 -12.26 8.88
CA GLU A 2 -3.53 -11.71 9.28
C GLU A 2 -4.64 -12.09 8.29
N ILE A 3 -4.33 -12.12 6.98
CA ILE A 3 -5.28 -12.44 5.92
C ILE A 3 -5.21 -13.92 5.53
N TYR A 4 -4.02 -14.49 5.51
CA TYR A 4 -3.75 -15.88 5.11
C TYR A 4 -2.89 -16.56 6.19
N PRO A 5 -3.48 -17.05 7.30
CA PRO A 5 -2.72 -17.59 8.42
C PRO A 5 -1.90 -18.85 8.07
N ASP A 6 -2.40 -19.65 7.13
CA ASP A 6 -1.79 -20.93 6.73
C ASP A 6 -0.87 -20.81 5.50
N ALA A 7 -0.65 -19.60 4.98
CA ALA A 7 0.19 -19.42 3.81
C ALA A 7 1.67 -19.52 4.15
N GLU A 8 2.42 -20.23 3.30
CA GLU A 8 3.88 -20.18 3.32
C GLU A 8 4.36 -18.79 2.87
N ILE A 9 5.20 -18.16 3.69
CA ILE A 9 5.71 -16.81 3.41
C ILE A 9 7.03 -16.91 2.69
N ILE A 10 7.10 -16.33 1.49
CA ILE A 10 8.32 -16.25 0.68
C ILE A 10 8.80 -14.78 0.69
N PRO A 11 9.80 -14.43 1.51
CA PRO A 11 10.33 -13.08 1.53
C PRO A 11 11.09 -12.75 0.24
N CYS A 12 10.90 -11.55 -0.27
CA CYS A 12 11.59 -11.04 -1.45
C CYS A 12 12.42 -9.81 -1.09
N LYS A 13 13.54 -9.60 -1.77
CA LYS A 13 14.43 -8.45 -1.53
C LYS A 13 13.92 -7.17 -2.19
N THR A 14 13.18 -7.29 -3.29
CA THR A 14 12.65 -6.16 -4.05
C THR A 14 11.20 -6.41 -4.48
N PHE A 15 10.47 -5.34 -4.78
CA PHE A 15 9.12 -5.46 -5.34
C PHE A 15 9.13 -6.15 -6.72
N ASP A 16 10.11 -5.86 -7.57
CA ASP A 16 10.22 -6.50 -8.90
C ASP A 16 10.38 -8.04 -8.77
N GLU A 17 11.17 -8.52 -7.80
CA GLU A 17 11.29 -9.96 -7.49
C GLU A 17 9.94 -10.56 -7.07
N CYS A 18 9.14 -9.85 -6.26
CA CYS A 18 7.81 -10.31 -5.89
C CYS A 18 6.91 -10.49 -7.12
N PHE A 19 6.85 -9.46 -7.97
CA PHE A 19 6.04 -9.48 -9.18
C PHE A 19 6.49 -10.58 -10.16
N SER A 20 7.80 -10.75 -10.36
CA SER A 20 8.35 -11.81 -11.23
C SER A 20 7.91 -13.20 -10.76
N LYS A 21 8.08 -13.51 -9.47
CA LYS A 21 7.68 -14.80 -8.90
C LYS A 21 6.18 -15.09 -9.10
N ALA A 22 5.32 -14.11 -8.89
CA ALA A 22 3.88 -14.30 -9.12
C ALA A 22 3.53 -14.44 -10.60
N ASN A 23 4.28 -13.77 -11.49
CA ASN A 23 4.09 -13.91 -12.93
C ASN A 23 4.53 -15.28 -13.48
N GLU A 24 5.51 -15.91 -12.84
CA GLU A 24 6.06 -17.22 -13.22
C GLU A 24 5.26 -18.39 -12.64
N ASN A 25 4.50 -18.19 -11.55
CA ASN A 25 3.80 -19.27 -10.85
C ASN A 25 2.39 -18.86 -10.40
N ASP A 26 1.39 -19.50 -10.97
CA ASP A 26 -0.03 -19.23 -10.74
C ASP A 26 -0.51 -19.51 -9.30
N LYS A 27 0.27 -20.23 -8.51
CA LYS A 27 -0.03 -20.50 -7.09
C LYS A 27 0.47 -19.40 -6.16
N ILE A 28 1.38 -18.54 -6.62
CA ILE A 28 1.92 -17.45 -5.80
C ILE A 28 0.95 -16.27 -5.78
N ARG A 29 0.75 -15.73 -4.59
CA ARG A 29 0.08 -14.46 -4.34
C ARG A 29 1.07 -13.50 -3.73
N ILE A 30 1.09 -12.27 -4.19
CA ILE A 30 1.92 -11.22 -3.62
C ILE A 30 1.07 -10.26 -2.81
N ILE A 31 1.68 -9.71 -1.76
CA ILE A 31 1.11 -8.61 -0.98
C ILE A 31 2.04 -7.43 -1.17
N ILE A 32 1.54 -6.38 -1.81
CA ILE A 32 2.33 -5.21 -2.21
C ILE A 32 1.72 -3.96 -1.58
N PRO A 33 2.51 -3.15 -0.84
CA PRO A 33 2.05 -1.84 -0.40
C PRO A 33 1.91 -0.94 -1.62
N GLU A 34 0.74 -0.34 -1.79
CA GLU A 34 0.42 0.47 -2.97
C GLU A 34 0.38 1.96 -2.63
N SER A 35 -0.29 2.31 -1.55
CA SER A 35 -0.38 3.70 -1.09
C SER A 35 -0.44 3.79 0.42
N ASN A 36 -0.01 4.94 0.95
CA ASN A 36 -0.12 5.26 2.35
C ASN A 36 -0.93 6.55 2.51
N ARG A 37 -1.81 6.60 3.50
CA ARG A 37 -2.75 7.72 3.71
C ARG A 37 -2.06 9.07 3.88
N ILE A 38 -0.86 9.09 4.45
CA ILE A 38 -0.13 10.33 4.74
C ILE A 38 0.86 10.66 3.63
N THR A 39 1.64 9.67 3.17
CA THR A 39 2.74 9.91 2.24
C THR A 39 2.37 9.69 0.77
N GLY A 40 1.15 9.20 0.52
CA GLY A 40 0.67 8.96 -0.83
C GLY A 40 1.23 7.67 -1.44
N ASN A 41 1.61 7.72 -2.70
CA ASN A 41 2.06 6.57 -3.46
C ASN A 41 3.40 6.02 -3.00
N ILE A 42 3.55 4.70 -3.08
CA ILE A 42 4.79 3.99 -2.69
C ILE A 42 5.73 3.78 -3.88
N GLY A 43 5.25 3.98 -5.11
CA GLY A 43 6.08 3.91 -6.31
C GLY A 43 6.18 2.52 -6.93
N VAL A 44 5.19 1.66 -6.69
CA VAL A 44 5.14 0.30 -7.27
C VAL A 44 4.33 0.21 -8.57
N GLU A 45 3.73 1.30 -8.99
CA GLU A 45 2.74 1.36 -10.06
C GLU A 45 3.33 0.94 -11.40
N TYR A 46 4.59 1.28 -11.66
CA TYR A 46 5.28 0.85 -12.89
C TYR A 46 5.37 -0.68 -13.00
N LEU A 47 5.42 -1.40 -11.85
CA LEU A 47 5.37 -2.87 -11.82
C LEU A 47 3.96 -3.38 -12.10
N ILE A 48 2.92 -2.68 -11.61
CA ILE A 48 1.53 -3.01 -11.94
C ILE A 48 1.32 -2.92 -13.45
N PHE A 49 1.82 -1.86 -14.09
CA PHE A 49 1.78 -1.72 -15.56
C PHE A 49 2.59 -2.80 -16.29
N LYS A 50 3.80 -3.10 -15.79
CA LYS A 50 4.71 -4.05 -16.41
C LYS A 50 4.18 -5.47 -16.40
N TYR A 51 3.66 -5.92 -15.25
CA TYR A 51 3.27 -7.32 -15.04
C TYR A 51 1.78 -7.58 -15.24
N ARG A 52 0.92 -6.58 -15.08
CA ARG A 52 -0.54 -6.66 -15.22
C ARG A 52 -1.15 -7.85 -14.48
N LEU A 53 -0.64 -8.13 -13.26
CA LEU A 53 -1.20 -9.15 -12.40
C LEU A 53 -2.60 -8.75 -11.94
N ASN A 54 -3.45 -9.76 -11.74
CA ASN A 54 -4.81 -9.53 -11.27
C ASN A 54 -4.85 -9.21 -9.79
N ILE A 55 -5.66 -8.22 -9.40
CA ILE A 55 -5.93 -7.85 -8.01
C ILE A 55 -7.09 -8.68 -7.49
N TYR A 56 -6.89 -9.38 -6.38
CA TYR A 56 -7.90 -10.23 -5.74
C TYR A 56 -8.55 -9.59 -4.53
N ALA A 57 -7.81 -8.74 -3.84
CA ALA A 57 -8.26 -8.05 -2.65
C ALA A 57 -7.37 -6.85 -2.33
N GLU A 58 -7.88 -5.99 -1.49
CA GLU A 58 -7.11 -4.97 -0.80
C GLU A 58 -7.11 -5.23 0.70
N HIS A 59 -6.12 -4.70 1.39
CA HIS A 59 -6.05 -4.72 2.84
C HIS A 59 -5.43 -3.42 3.35
N PHE A 60 -6.09 -2.80 4.32
CA PHE A 60 -5.57 -1.60 4.98
C PHE A 60 -4.95 -1.99 6.32
N HIS A 61 -3.66 -1.74 6.44
CA HIS A 61 -2.92 -1.96 7.68
C HIS A 61 -2.66 -0.63 8.37
N SER A 62 -3.18 -0.48 9.60
CA SER A 62 -2.92 0.71 10.41
C SER A 62 -1.46 0.74 10.86
N VAL A 63 -0.77 1.82 10.54
CA VAL A 63 0.62 2.01 10.94
C VAL A 63 0.68 2.51 12.37
N GLN A 64 1.23 1.70 13.26
CA GLN A 64 1.43 2.03 14.68
C GLN A 64 2.91 2.01 14.99
N HIS A 65 3.38 3.08 15.63
CA HIS A 65 4.75 3.21 16.06
C HIS A 65 4.87 3.05 17.57
N HIS A 66 5.84 2.26 18.00
CA HIS A 66 6.13 2.04 19.42
C HIS A 66 7.59 2.33 19.69
N LEU A 67 7.89 2.92 20.84
CA LEU A 67 9.26 3.03 21.34
C LEU A 67 9.66 1.71 21.97
N LEU A 68 10.68 1.07 21.43
CA LEU A 68 11.17 -0.25 21.82
C LEU A 68 12.56 -0.12 22.45
N GLY A 69 12.75 -0.70 23.64
CA GLY A 69 14.03 -0.74 24.32
C GLY A 69 14.37 -2.11 24.88
N LEU A 70 15.59 -2.26 25.38
CA LEU A 70 16.00 -3.50 26.04
C LEU A 70 15.13 -3.78 27.28
N PRO A 71 14.92 -5.05 27.65
CA PRO A 71 14.14 -5.40 28.83
C PRO A 71 14.62 -4.69 30.11
N GLY A 72 13.63 -4.16 30.85
CA GLY A 72 13.87 -3.43 32.08
C GLY A 72 14.42 -2.01 31.92
N THR A 73 14.48 -1.46 30.71
CA THR A 73 14.84 -0.06 30.44
C THR A 73 13.66 0.87 30.71
N LYS A 74 13.93 2.08 31.20
CA LYS A 74 12.92 3.14 31.40
C LYS A 74 13.10 4.22 30.36
N ILE A 75 11.99 4.88 29.93
CA ILE A 75 12.04 5.97 28.93
C ILE A 75 13.05 7.06 29.30
N LYS A 76 13.14 7.43 30.57
CA LYS A 76 14.05 8.46 31.07
C LYS A 76 15.54 8.14 30.86
N ASP A 77 15.88 6.87 30.66
CA ASP A 77 17.25 6.42 30.47
C ASP A 77 17.66 6.47 28.99
N ILE A 78 16.69 6.63 28.08
CA ILE A 78 16.92 6.69 26.64
C ILE A 78 17.42 8.08 26.24
N LYS A 79 18.48 8.09 25.42
CA LYS A 79 19.07 9.30 24.82
C LYS A 79 18.91 9.30 23.29
N ASN A 80 19.11 8.15 22.68
CA ASN A 80 19.11 8.00 21.23
C ASN A 80 17.95 7.11 20.77
N VAL A 81 17.29 7.51 19.69
CA VAL A 81 16.24 6.73 19.04
C VAL A 81 16.59 6.47 17.57
N TYR A 82 16.40 5.24 17.14
CA TYR A 82 16.76 4.74 15.81
C TYR A 82 15.53 4.28 15.06
N SER A 83 15.37 4.70 13.80
CA SER A 83 14.34 4.17 12.90
C SER A 83 14.59 4.62 11.46
N HIS A 84 13.69 4.18 10.54
CA HIS A 84 13.58 4.78 9.21
C HIS A 84 13.15 6.25 9.33
N GLY A 85 13.69 7.12 8.48
CA GLY A 85 13.43 8.57 8.54
C GLY A 85 11.94 8.93 8.54
N GLN A 86 11.12 8.18 7.82
CA GLN A 86 9.67 8.38 7.80
C GLN A 86 9.01 8.10 9.17
N ALA A 87 9.41 7.04 9.86
CA ALA A 87 8.86 6.70 11.17
C ALA A 87 9.31 7.71 12.25
N LEU A 88 10.55 8.22 12.16
CA LEU A 88 11.03 9.31 13.02
C LEU A 88 10.20 10.58 12.79
N SER A 89 10.01 10.98 11.53
CA SER A 89 9.19 12.15 11.17
C SER A 89 7.75 12.01 11.66
N GLN A 90 7.16 10.83 11.53
CA GLN A 90 5.80 10.53 11.98
C GLN A 90 5.65 10.42 13.51
N SER A 91 6.74 10.45 14.26
CA SER A 91 6.77 10.42 15.74
C SER A 91 7.45 11.65 16.33
N SER A 92 7.56 12.73 15.56
CA SER A 92 8.38 13.89 15.89
C SER A 92 7.93 14.62 17.17
N LYS A 93 6.61 14.70 17.41
CA LYS A 93 6.07 15.31 18.64
C LYS A 93 6.51 14.54 19.89
N PHE A 94 6.43 13.21 19.84
CA PHE A 94 6.89 12.35 20.95
C PHE A 94 8.40 12.46 21.17
N ILE A 95 9.19 12.41 20.10
CA ILE A 95 10.65 12.48 20.13
C ILE A 95 11.09 13.80 20.78
N LYS A 96 10.54 14.93 20.33
CA LYS A 96 10.82 16.27 20.91
C LYS A 96 10.41 16.37 22.37
N LYS A 97 9.21 15.91 22.73
CA LYS A 97 8.74 15.92 24.11
C LYS A 97 9.61 15.11 25.05
N SER A 98 10.21 14.04 24.55
CA SER A 98 11.07 13.13 25.31
C SER A 98 12.56 13.49 25.24
N ASN A 99 12.93 14.58 24.55
CA ASN A 99 14.31 15.05 24.34
C ASN A 99 15.23 13.95 23.77
N LEU A 100 14.73 13.15 22.82
CA LEU A 100 15.49 12.08 22.19
C LEU A 100 16.25 12.59 20.97
N ILE A 101 17.45 12.02 20.74
CA ILE A 101 18.29 12.30 19.56
C ILE A 101 17.92 11.29 18.47
N GLU A 102 17.53 11.80 17.31
CA GLU A 102 17.13 10.98 16.16
C GLU A 102 18.34 10.42 15.41
N ASN A 103 18.30 9.14 15.07
CA ASN A 103 19.30 8.46 14.28
C ASN A 103 18.62 7.67 13.15
N VAL A 104 18.81 8.10 11.91
CA VAL A 104 18.20 7.48 10.74
C VAL A 104 18.88 6.17 10.38
N ARG A 105 18.10 5.14 10.11
CA ARG A 105 18.54 3.83 9.60
C ARG A 105 17.71 3.40 8.39
N ALA A 106 18.12 2.31 7.74
CA ALA A 106 17.51 1.83 6.51
C ALA A 106 16.02 1.40 6.66
N ASP A 107 15.68 0.82 7.83
CA ASP A 107 14.32 0.37 8.12
C ASP A 107 14.02 0.31 9.62
N THR A 108 12.72 0.15 9.95
CA THR A 108 12.23 0.12 11.34
C THR A 108 12.57 -1.19 12.05
N ALA A 109 12.39 -2.32 11.38
CA ALA A 109 12.63 -3.64 11.96
C ALA A 109 14.13 -3.91 12.18
N GLY A 110 14.97 -3.50 11.23
CA GLY A 110 16.44 -3.52 11.35
C GLY A 110 16.93 -2.62 12.47
N SER A 111 16.24 -1.52 12.76
CA SER A 111 16.54 -0.68 13.93
C SER A 111 16.24 -1.41 15.24
N ALA A 112 15.11 -2.11 15.33
CA ALA A 112 14.79 -2.94 16.50
C ALA A 112 15.79 -4.09 16.68
N LYS A 113 16.19 -4.75 15.60
CA LYS A 113 17.24 -5.76 15.61
C LYS A 113 18.56 -5.20 16.17
N TYR A 114 18.97 -4.03 15.69
CA TYR A 114 20.18 -3.34 16.15
C TYR A 114 20.15 -3.11 17.66
N ILE A 115 19.06 -2.58 18.22
CA ILE A 115 18.93 -2.37 19.67
C ILE A 115 19.09 -3.69 20.44
N SER A 116 18.46 -4.77 19.96
CA SER A 116 18.57 -6.09 20.58
C SER A 116 20.01 -6.62 20.60
N GLU A 117 20.79 -6.37 19.53
CA GLU A 117 22.16 -6.84 19.39
C GLU A 117 23.18 -5.96 20.14
N ASN A 118 23.01 -4.64 20.09
CA ASN A 118 23.95 -3.65 20.66
C ASN A 118 23.90 -3.62 22.20
N LYS A 119 22.79 -4.03 22.82
CA LYS A 119 22.59 -4.13 24.27
C LYS A 119 22.86 -2.84 25.08
N ASN A 120 22.75 -1.68 24.43
CA ASN A 120 22.90 -0.38 25.07
C ASN A 120 21.57 0.13 25.62
N LYS A 121 21.41 0.21 26.94
CA LYS A 121 20.17 0.66 27.59
C LYS A 121 19.85 2.14 27.41
N SER A 122 20.76 2.94 26.87
CA SER A 122 20.49 4.35 26.53
C SER A 122 19.94 4.54 25.10
N GLU A 123 19.69 3.46 24.39
CA GLU A 123 19.23 3.45 23.01
C GLU A 123 17.89 2.74 22.88
N ALA A 124 17.04 3.23 21.96
CA ALA A 124 15.74 2.65 21.64
C ALA A 124 15.47 2.68 20.14
N ALA A 125 14.53 1.87 19.67
CA ALA A 125 14.05 1.91 18.30
C ALA A 125 12.59 2.34 18.24
N ILE A 126 12.19 3.01 17.14
CA ILE A 126 10.78 3.15 16.78
C ILE A 126 10.46 2.08 15.75
N ALA A 127 9.58 1.14 16.13
CA ALA A 127 9.17 0.04 15.26
C ALA A 127 7.78 -0.52 15.67
N SER A 128 7.35 -1.57 14.97
CA SER A 128 6.06 -2.23 15.21
C SER A 128 6.07 -3.09 16.49
N LYS A 129 4.89 -3.37 17.03
CA LYS A 129 4.70 -4.34 18.12
C LYS A 129 5.24 -5.74 17.76
N LEU A 130 5.16 -6.14 16.50
CA LEU A 130 5.71 -7.41 16.02
C LEU A 130 7.24 -7.43 16.16
N SER A 131 7.91 -6.33 15.84
CA SER A 131 9.37 -6.21 16.02
C SER A 131 9.78 -6.35 17.48
N ALA A 132 9.00 -5.78 18.41
CA ALA A 132 9.24 -5.97 19.85
C ALA A 132 9.24 -7.47 20.24
N LYS A 133 8.23 -8.22 19.75
CA LYS A 133 8.12 -9.67 20.02
C LYS A 133 9.28 -10.46 19.39
N ILE A 134 9.62 -10.18 18.13
CA ILE A 134 10.66 -10.92 17.39
C ILE A 134 12.04 -10.72 18.03
N TYR A 135 12.37 -9.48 18.42
CA TYR A 135 13.69 -9.13 18.94
C TYR A 135 13.78 -9.09 20.47
N ASN A 136 12.73 -9.56 21.17
CA ASN A 136 12.66 -9.60 22.63
C ASN A 136 12.99 -8.24 23.29
N LEU A 137 12.25 -7.21 22.82
CA LEU A 137 12.33 -5.84 23.33
C LEU A 137 11.06 -5.49 24.10
N ASP A 138 11.21 -4.64 25.12
CA ASP A 138 10.07 -4.06 25.85
C ASP A 138 9.50 -2.87 25.07
N ILE A 139 8.18 -2.74 25.09
CA ILE A 139 7.49 -1.56 24.58
C ILE A 139 7.49 -0.50 25.70
N LEU A 140 8.33 0.52 25.53
CA LEU A 140 8.48 1.61 26.51
C LEU A 140 7.35 2.65 26.38
N ALA A 141 6.90 2.90 25.14
CA ALA A 141 5.72 3.73 24.84
C ALA A 141 4.99 3.17 23.62
N SER A 142 3.67 3.22 23.64
CA SER A 142 2.80 2.72 22.56
C SER A 142 2.13 3.86 21.82
N ASN A 143 1.88 3.66 20.51
CA ASN A 143 1.10 4.56 19.67
C ASN A 143 1.65 6.00 19.73
N ILE A 144 2.95 6.11 19.43
CA ILE A 144 3.70 7.37 19.50
C ILE A 144 3.68 8.16 18.19
N GLU A 145 2.97 7.66 17.19
CA GLU A 145 2.74 8.35 15.93
C GLU A 145 1.97 9.64 16.12
N ASP A 146 2.35 10.67 15.38
CA ASP A 146 1.74 12.01 15.43
C ASP A 146 0.32 12.03 14.86
N GLU A 147 0.03 11.17 13.88
CA GLU A 147 -1.26 11.01 13.21
C GLU A 147 -1.82 9.60 13.41
N LYS A 148 -2.92 9.51 14.14
CA LYS A 148 -3.51 8.21 14.57
C LYS A 148 -4.17 7.40 13.46
N GLU A 149 -4.53 8.06 12.35
CA GLU A 149 -5.23 7.42 11.23
C GLU A 149 -4.31 7.04 10.08
N ASN A 150 -3.02 6.88 10.34
CA ASN A 150 -2.09 6.43 9.32
C ASN A 150 -2.35 4.97 8.95
N ALA A 151 -2.58 4.73 7.68
CA ALA A 151 -2.77 3.38 7.16
C ALA A 151 -2.07 3.22 5.81
N THR A 152 -1.56 2.03 5.56
CA THR A 152 -1.03 1.63 4.26
C THR A 152 -2.02 0.68 3.61
N ARG A 153 -2.40 0.97 2.37
CA ARG A 153 -3.17 0.07 1.52
C ARG A 153 -2.22 -0.92 0.86
N PHE A 154 -2.52 -2.19 1.04
CA PHE A 154 -1.85 -3.28 0.35
C PHE A 154 -2.80 -3.88 -0.69
N LEU A 155 -2.24 -4.28 -1.84
CA LEU A 155 -2.94 -5.06 -2.84
C LEU A 155 -2.48 -6.51 -2.78
N ILE A 156 -3.43 -7.44 -2.86
CA ILE A 156 -3.16 -8.87 -2.99
C ILE A 156 -3.36 -9.22 -4.46
N MET A 157 -2.28 -9.66 -5.10
CA MET A 157 -2.24 -9.85 -6.55
C MET A 157 -1.67 -11.21 -6.93
N GLY A 158 -2.01 -11.66 -8.13
CA GLY A 158 -1.48 -12.88 -8.73
C GLY A 158 -1.88 -13.01 -10.19
N LYS A 159 -1.41 -14.07 -10.86
CA LYS A 159 -1.57 -14.23 -12.30
C LYS A 159 -2.95 -14.70 -12.76
N PRO A 160 -3.60 -15.71 -12.13
CA PRO A 160 -4.94 -16.15 -12.56
C PRO A 160 -5.99 -15.05 -12.43
N VAL A 161 -6.91 -14.99 -13.37
CA VAL A 161 -8.09 -14.13 -13.25
C VAL A 161 -9.04 -14.73 -12.24
N LEU A 162 -9.36 -13.99 -11.19
CA LEU A 162 -10.39 -14.34 -10.22
C LEU A 162 -11.39 -13.18 -10.17
N GLN A 163 -12.61 -13.44 -10.56
CA GLN A 163 -13.68 -12.45 -10.50
C GLN A 163 -14.78 -12.98 -9.56
N PRO A 164 -15.10 -12.25 -8.49
CA PRO A 164 -16.20 -12.62 -7.61
C PRO A 164 -17.52 -12.54 -8.41
N VAL A 165 -18.48 -13.34 -8.02
CA VAL A 165 -19.84 -13.22 -8.52
C VAL A 165 -20.48 -11.98 -7.90
N LEU A 166 -21.18 -11.18 -8.70
CA LEU A 166 -21.93 -10.02 -8.21
C LEU A 166 -22.91 -10.45 -7.10
N GLY A 167 -22.74 -9.90 -5.93
CA GLY A 167 -23.50 -10.19 -4.72
C GLY A 167 -24.00 -8.92 -4.03
N LYS A 168 -24.17 -9.00 -2.71
CA LYS A 168 -24.62 -7.87 -1.87
C LYS A 168 -23.48 -7.02 -1.32
N ASP A 169 -22.25 -7.45 -1.49
CA ASP A 169 -21.07 -6.74 -0.99
C ASP A 169 -20.83 -5.46 -1.79
N LYS A 170 -20.10 -4.54 -1.20
CA LYS A 170 -19.52 -3.42 -1.94
C LYS A 170 -18.27 -3.91 -2.66
N TYR A 171 -18.13 -3.54 -3.92
CA TYR A 171 -17.00 -3.95 -4.75
C TYR A 171 -16.17 -2.76 -5.20
N ILE A 172 -14.92 -3.04 -5.50
CA ILE A 172 -14.02 -2.15 -6.21
C ILE A 172 -13.65 -2.83 -7.53
N THR A 173 -13.76 -2.10 -8.63
CA THR A 173 -13.17 -2.49 -9.91
C THR A 173 -11.95 -1.63 -10.16
N SER A 174 -10.78 -2.27 -10.31
CA SER A 174 -9.51 -1.62 -10.61
C SER A 174 -9.10 -1.90 -12.05
N PHE A 175 -8.66 -0.88 -12.78
CA PHE A 175 -8.30 -1.01 -14.19
C PHE A 175 -7.21 -0.02 -14.59
N LEU A 176 -6.54 -0.37 -15.69
CA LEU A 176 -5.55 0.44 -16.36
C LEU A 176 -6.10 0.93 -17.70
N PHE A 177 -5.75 2.14 -18.08
CA PHE A 177 -6.03 2.59 -19.43
C PHE A 177 -4.97 3.58 -19.94
N LYS A 178 -4.81 3.63 -21.25
CA LYS A 178 -4.02 4.60 -21.98
C LYS A 178 -4.91 5.28 -23.01
N LEU A 179 -4.88 6.60 -23.05
CA LEU A 179 -5.75 7.39 -23.93
C LEU A 179 -5.08 7.63 -25.29
N LYS A 180 -5.91 7.73 -26.32
CA LYS A 180 -5.51 8.28 -27.62
C LYS A 180 -5.05 9.73 -27.42
N SER A 181 -3.89 10.09 -27.99
CA SER A 181 -3.33 11.44 -27.86
C SER A 181 -4.14 12.45 -28.68
N LYS A 182 -5.09 13.11 -28.04
CA LYS A 182 -5.93 14.17 -28.62
C LYS A 182 -6.35 15.18 -27.55
N PRO A 183 -6.67 16.43 -27.94
CA PRO A 183 -7.17 17.43 -27.01
C PRO A 183 -8.40 16.93 -26.24
N ALA A 184 -8.47 17.25 -24.95
CA ALA A 184 -9.56 16.90 -24.04
C ALA A 184 -9.82 15.38 -23.88
N ALA A 185 -8.89 14.49 -24.26
CA ALA A 185 -9.07 13.04 -24.21
C ALA A 185 -9.49 12.55 -22.81
N LEU A 186 -8.80 13.01 -21.75
CA LEU A 186 -9.12 12.61 -20.39
C LEU A 186 -10.52 13.08 -19.97
N TYR A 187 -10.88 14.32 -20.27
CA TYR A 187 -12.22 14.85 -19.98
C TYR A 187 -13.32 14.02 -20.65
N GLN A 188 -13.15 13.74 -21.94
CA GLN A 188 -14.13 12.95 -22.71
C GLN A 188 -14.22 11.50 -22.19
N SER A 189 -13.10 10.88 -21.83
CA SER A 189 -13.03 9.52 -21.35
C SER A 189 -13.71 9.31 -19.98
N LEU A 190 -13.75 10.36 -19.16
CA LEU A 190 -14.38 10.30 -17.83
C LEU A 190 -15.88 10.65 -17.86
N GLY A 191 -16.40 11.15 -18.97
CA GLY A 191 -17.79 11.58 -19.12
C GLY A 191 -18.81 10.46 -18.81
N GLY A 192 -18.53 9.25 -19.27
CA GLY A 192 -19.38 8.07 -19.04
C GLY A 192 -19.59 7.77 -17.57
N PHE A 193 -18.56 7.90 -16.73
CA PHE A 193 -18.69 7.69 -15.28
C PHE A 193 -19.61 8.72 -14.63
N ALA A 194 -19.46 10.00 -15.02
CA ALA A 194 -20.32 11.07 -14.50
C ALA A 194 -21.80 10.89 -14.89
N ILE A 195 -22.07 10.58 -16.16
CA ILE A 195 -23.44 10.39 -16.68
C ILE A 195 -24.12 9.19 -16.05
N ASN A 196 -23.39 8.09 -15.83
CA ASN A 196 -23.94 6.87 -15.24
C ASN A 196 -23.87 6.84 -13.69
N GLY A 197 -23.45 7.94 -13.04
CA GLY A 197 -23.38 8.04 -11.58
C GLY A 197 -22.40 7.06 -10.95
N VAL A 198 -21.26 6.81 -11.60
CA VAL A 198 -20.19 5.93 -11.12
C VAL A 198 -19.13 6.77 -10.42
N ASN A 199 -18.81 6.41 -9.17
CA ASN A 199 -17.79 7.08 -8.38
C ASN A 199 -16.40 6.49 -8.67
N LEU A 200 -15.43 7.36 -8.99
CA LEU A 200 -14.03 7.00 -9.08
C LEU A 200 -13.34 7.30 -7.76
N THR A 201 -12.79 6.29 -7.11
CA THR A 201 -12.12 6.42 -5.82
C THR A 201 -10.61 6.60 -5.95
N LYS A 202 -10.08 6.30 -7.15
CA LYS A 202 -8.68 6.55 -7.51
C LYS A 202 -8.59 6.89 -8.99
N LEU A 203 -7.80 7.90 -9.31
CA LEU A 203 -7.36 8.21 -10.68
C LEU A 203 -5.94 8.75 -10.61
N GLN A 204 -5.00 8.00 -11.15
CA GLN A 204 -3.60 8.33 -11.06
C GLN A 204 -2.89 8.13 -12.40
N SER A 205 -2.16 9.15 -12.84
CA SER A 205 -1.40 9.11 -14.09
C SER A 205 0.05 8.72 -13.86
N TYR A 206 0.60 7.92 -14.77
CA TYR A 206 2.00 7.50 -14.79
C TYR A 206 2.57 7.69 -16.19
N PRO A 207 3.75 8.31 -16.32
CA PRO A 207 4.40 8.42 -17.61
C PRO A 207 4.73 7.03 -18.16
N GLU A 208 4.49 6.82 -19.44
CA GLU A 208 4.97 5.64 -20.14
C GLU A 208 6.49 5.69 -20.21
N LYS A 209 7.13 4.52 -20.01
CA LYS A 209 8.60 4.42 -20.03
C LYS A 209 9.16 5.02 -21.33
N ASN A 210 10.13 5.91 -21.20
CA ASN A 210 10.77 6.63 -22.30
C ASN A 210 9.86 7.62 -23.05
N SER A 211 8.74 8.05 -22.46
CA SER A 211 7.87 9.09 -23.01
C SER A 211 7.63 10.20 -22.01
N PHE A 212 7.59 11.45 -22.51
CA PHE A 212 7.18 12.62 -21.73
C PHE A 212 5.74 13.08 -22.07
N THR A 213 5.11 12.44 -23.04
CA THR A 213 3.81 12.86 -23.58
C THR A 213 2.76 11.76 -23.54
N SER A 214 3.15 10.52 -23.22
CA SER A 214 2.26 9.37 -23.10
C SER A 214 2.14 8.91 -21.66
N TYR A 215 0.92 8.70 -21.22
CA TYR A 215 0.60 8.34 -19.82
C TYR A 215 -0.35 7.16 -19.77
N PHE A 216 -0.07 6.25 -18.83
CA PHE A 216 -1.05 5.28 -18.32
C PHE A 216 -1.81 5.89 -17.15
N PHE A 217 -3.04 5.44 -16.98
CA PHE A 217 -3.87 5.80 -15.85
C PHE A 217 -4.24 4.52 -15.08
N LEU A 218 -4.03 4.55 -13.76
CA LEU A 218 -4.56 3.54 -12.84
C LEU A 218 -5.79 4.12 -12.16
N CYS A 219 -6.89 3.40 -12.25
CA CYS A 219 -8.17 3.85 -11.74
C CYS A 219 -8.84 2.76 -10.89
N ASP A 220 -9.45 3.17 -9.77
CA ASP A 220 -10.40 2.36 -9.01
C ASP A 220 -11.77 3.03 -9.05
N LEU A 221 -12.82 2.26 -9.20
CA LEU A 221 -14.20 2.71 -9.09
C LEU A 221 -14.97 1.89 -8.05
N ASP A 222 -15.99 2.50 -7.46
CA ASP A 222 -16.96 1.83 -6.62
C ASP A 222 -17.97 1.09 -7.48
N GLY A 223 -17.97 -0.23 -7.40
CA GLY A 223 -18.93 -1.09 -8.07
C GLY A 223 -18.31 -2.34 -8.69
N HIS A 224 -19.19 -3.29 -9.03
CA HIS A 224 -18.83 -4.54 -9.69
C HIS A 224 -18.93 -4.38 -11.21
N ILE A 225 -18.02 -4.97 -11.95
CA ILE A 225 -17.95 -4.86 -13.42
C ILE A 225 -19.23 -5.34 -14.12
N ASP A 226 -19.98 -6.25 -13.51
CA ASP A 226 -21.24 -6.76 -14.06
C ASP A 226 -22.46 -5.85 -13.76
N GLU A 227 -22.29 -4.73 -13.05
CA GLU A 227 -23.34 -3.74 -12.88
C GLU A 227 -23.57 -2.99 -14.22
N PRO A 228 -24.82 -2.85 -14.71
CA PRO A 228 -25.09 -2.20 -16.00
C PRO A 228 -24.51 -0.78 -16.13
N LYS A 229 -24.52 0.00 -15.05
CA LYS A 229 -23.94 1.36 -15.05
C LYS A 229 -22.41 1.35 -15.22
N ILE A 230 -21.73 0.34 -14.63
CA ILE A 230 -20.28 0.17 -14.74
C ILE A 230 -19.93 -0.28 -16.16
N GLN A 231 -20.62 -1.27 -16.70
CA GLN A 231 -20.41 -1.75 -18.07
C GLN A 231 -20.50 -0.61 -19.09
N LYS A 232 -21.59 0.18 -19.05
CA LYS A 232 -21.76 1.34 -19.93
C LYS A 232 -20.61 2.34 -19.79
N SER A 233 -20.20 2.66 -18.58
CA SER A 233 -19.11 3.61 -18.34
C SER A 233 -17.78 3.11 -18.87
N LEU A 234 -17.50 1.81 -18.73
CA LEU A 234 -16.26 1.20 -19.24
C LEU A 234 -16.27 1.05 -20.77
N GLU A 235 -17.44 0.78 -21.38
CA GLU A 235 -17.62 0.79 -22.83
C GLU A 235 -17.32 2.17 -23.41
N GLU A 236 -17.90 3.23 -22.82
CA GLU A 236 -17.64 4.62 -23.26
C GLU A 236 -16.15 4.98 -23.08
N LEU A 237 -15.53 4.64 -21.94
CA LEU A 237 -14.10 4.82 -21.73
C LEU A 237 -13.27 4.15 -22.85
N GLY A 238 -13.61 2.93 -23.21
CA GLY A 238 -12.92 2.13 -24.22
C GLY A 238 -12.85 2.80 -25.60
N LEU A 239 -13.86 3.60 -25.98
CA LEU A 239 -13.85 4.37 -27.25
C LEU A 239 -12.70 5.37 -27.34
N HIS A 240 -12.22 5.85 -26.18
CA HIS A 240 -11.16 6.85 -26.07
C HIS A 240 -9.77 6.24 -25.81
N CYS A 241 -9.71 4.95 -25.53
CA CYS A 241 -8.47 4.26 -25.15
C CYS A 241 -7.69 3.73 -26.36
N GLU A 242 -6.36 3.71 -26.24
CA GLU A 242 -5.43 2.90 -27.04
C GLU A 242 -5.22 1.53 -26.40
N ASP A 243 -5.19 1.50 -25.06
CA ASP A 243 -5.02 0.28 -24.24
C ASP A 243 -5.98 0.36 -23.05
N PHE A 244 -6.63 -0.74 -22.73
CA PHE A 244 -7.53 -0.88 -21.59
C PHE A 244 -7.42 -2.28 -21.00
N HIS A 245 -7.24 -2.38 -19.69
CA HIS A 245 -7.09 -3.65 -19.00
C HIS A 245 -7.70 -3.59 -17.60
N VAL A 246 -8.66 -4.49 -17.33
CA VAL A 246 -9.19 -4.69 -15.98
C VAL A 246 -8.20 -5.49 -15.16
N LEU A 247 -7.71 -4.90 -14.08
CA LEU A 247 -6.79 -5.56 -13.15
C LEU A 247 -7.51 -6.48 -12.17
N GLY A 248 -8.76 -6.18 -11.83
CA GLY A 248 -9.54 -7.03 -10.94
C GLY A 248 -10.80 -6.38 -10.43
N VAL A 249 -11.68 -7.25 -9.95
CA VAL A 249 -12.88 -6.89 -9.19
C VAL A 249 -12.78 -7.61 -7.85
N PHE A 250 -12.95 -6.88 -6.76
CA PHE A 250 -12.78 -7.45 -5.42
C PHE A 250 -13.68 -6.75 -4.40
N PRO A 251 -14.03 -7.42 -3.30
CA PRO A 251 -14.78 -6.79 -2.21
C PRO A 251 -14.03 -5.60 -1.63
N ALA A 252 -14.73 -4.50 -1.41
CA ALA A 252 -14.17 -3.33 -0.75
C ALA A 252 -13.82 -3.65 0.71
N ASP A 253 -12.63 -3.26 1.15
CA ASP A 253 -12.25 -3.40 2.55
C ASP A 253 -13.09 -2.49 3.44
N LYS A 254 -13.48 -2.99 4.62
CA LYS A 254 -14.28 -2.23 5.61
C LYS A 254 -13.63 -0.93 6.08
N PHE A 255 -12.32 -0.81 5.92
CA PHE A 255 -11.59 0.41 6.24
C PHE A 255 -12.02 1.61 5.38
N ARG A 256 -12.55 1.38 4.17
CA ARG A 256 -13.09 2.45 3.30
C ARG A 256 -14.32 3.15 3.86
N GLU A 257 -14.96 2.58 4.87
CA GLU A 257 -16.16 3.14 5.52
C GLU A 257 -15.84 4.06 6.71
N LYS A 258 -14.54 4.19 7.05
CA LYS A 258 -14.01 5.08 8.08
C LYS A 258 -13.52 6.39 7.47
#